data_d591171a5f94200542e18456bb1f3245
#
_entry.id   d591171a5f94200542e18456bb1f3245
#
_cell.length_a   1.000
_cell.length_b   1.000
_cell.length_c   1.000
_cell.angle_alpha   90.00
_cell.angle_beta   90.00
_cell.angle_gamma   90.00
#
_symmetry.space_group_name_H-M   'P 1'
#
loop_
_entity.id
_entity.type
_entity.pdbx_description
1 polymer ?
#
loop_
_entity_poly.entity_id
_entity_poly.type
_entity_poly.pdbx_seq_one_letter_code
_entity_poly.pdbx_strand_id
1 'polypeptide(L)'
;MAKNSGPVRTVHARTTGKERDEMIATTKAEIEKKFGQGSIMRYGDGGPELEVEAIPTGSLALDAALGIGGVPRGRIVEIYGPESSGKTTLSLEILAEAQAMGGVVAFIDAEHALDPTYAARIGVDIDEVLISQPDTGEQALEIVDMLVRSGAIDAIVVDSVAALTPRAEIEGEIGDTTVGLQARLMSQALRKLAGSLAKSNTTCICINQLREKIGVMFGNPETTTGGRALKFFSSVRIDIRKIDTIKLKDEVIGNRVRAKVVKNKVAAPFRSAEFDIMYGTGISKEGSILDMAVECGICKKMGSWFAYGEDKLGNGREAAKTFLREHPDCADEIEHKVRLACGLEYDDDAPSEVELTDQAAPEEFDELYAIDGSAMLDDDDE
;
A
#
# COMPACT_ATOMS: atom_id res chain seq x y z
N MET A 1 15.32 9.05 -65.09
CA MET A 1 15.86 8.74 -63.76
C MET A 1 15.67 9.96 -62.87
N ALA A 2 14.60 10.00 -62.09
CA ALA A 2 14.29 11.09 -61.16
C ALA A 2 14.84 10.70 -59.78
N LYS A 3 15.77 11.48 -59.25
CA LYS A 3 16.31 11.31 -57.90
C LYS A 3 15.27 11.83 -56.90
N ASN A 4 14.75 10.92 -56.13
CA ASN A 4 13.83 11.17 -55.01
C ASN A 4 14.66 11.68 -53.81
N SER A 5 14.72 13.01 -53.61
CA SER A 5 15.29 13.62 -52.43
C SER A 5 14.21 13.67 -51.34
N GLY A 6 14.22 12.71 -50.42
CA GLY A 6 13.39 12.76 -49.24
C GLY A 6 13.69 14.02 -48.38
N PRO A 7 12.75 14.45 -47.54
CA PRO A 7 12.89 15.68 -46.77
C PRO A 7 14.06 15.56 -45.79
N VAL A 8 15.01 16.49 -45.94
CA VAL A 8 16.13 16.70 -45.03
C VAL A 8 15.53 17.10 -43.68
N ARG A 9 15.63 16.23 -42.67
CA ARG A 9 15.35 16.59 -41.28
C ARG A 9 16.34 17.68 -40.87
N THR A 10 15.89 18.91 -40.81
CA THR A 10 16.63 20.02 -40.19
C THR A 10 16.77 19.68 -38.70
N VAL A 11 17.95 19.22 -38.31
CA VAL A 11 18.31 19.11 -36.88
C VAL A 11 18.54 20.56 -36.45
N HIS A 12 17.58 21.12 -35.72
CA HIS A 12 17.74 22.39 -35.05
C HIS A 12 18.99 22.30 -34.16
N ALA A 13 19.93 23.23 -34.37
CA ALA A 13 21.11 23.35 -33.53
C ALA A 13 20.66 23.46 -32.08
N ARG A 14 21.14 22.54 -31.20
CA ARG A 14 20.83 22.59 -29.77
C ARG A 14 21.46 23.85 -29.21
N THR A 15 20.64 24.80 -28.75
CA THR A 15 21.08 25.91 -27.91
C THR A 15 21.85 25.34 -26.72
N THR A 16 23.03 25.83 -26.44
CA THR A 16 23.92 25.34 -25.38
C THR A 16 24.18 26.45 -24.36
N GLY A 17 24.36 26.07 -23.10
CA GLY A 17 24.78 27.00 -22.04
C GLY A 17 23.70 28.00 -21.62
N LYS A 18 24.11 29.24 -21.32
CA LYS A 18 23.29 30.29 -20.73
C LYS A 18 21.97 30.59 -21.46
N GLU A 19 22.01 30.64 -22.82
CA GLU A 19 20.80 30.87 -23.61
C GLU A 19 19.72 29.81 -23.40
N ARG A 20 20.12 28.55 -23.24
CA ARG A 20 19.20 27.45 -22.95
C ARG A 20 18.59 27.59 -21.57
N ASP A 21 19.38 27.99 -20.58
CA ASP A 21 18.91 28.17 -19.19
C ASP A 21 17.93 29.36 -19.09
N GLU A 22 18.20 30.46 -19.80
CA GLU A 22 17.29 31.60 -19.89
C GLU A 22 15.96 31.22 -20.58
N MET A 23 16.01 30.46 -21.67
CA MET A 23 14.80 29.96 -22.33
C MET A 23 13.97 29.05 -21.41
N ILE A 24 14.63 28.16 -20.66
CA ILE A 24 13.95 27.29 -19.70
C ILE A 24 13.32 28.12 -18.58
N ALA A 25 14.04 29.09 -18.02
CA ALA A 25 13.53 29.97 -16.96
C ALA A 25 12.31 30.76 -17.43
N THR A 26 12.35 31.32 -18.63
CA THR A 26 11.25 32.07 -19.24
C THR A 26 10.02 31.15 -19.43
N THR A 27 10.23 29.96 -19.99
CA THR A 27 9.17 28.98 -20.23
C THR A 27 8.56 28.51 -18.89
N LYS A 28 9.39 28.29 -17.86
CA LYS A 28 8.94 27.91 -16.50
C LYS A 28 8.01 29.01 -15.94
N ALA A 29 8.43 30.28 -16.02
CA ALA A 29 7.65 31.42 -15.57
C ALA A 29 6.30 31.58 -16.32
N GLU A 30 6.28 31.31 -17.63
CA GLU A 30 5.04 31.33 -18.42
C GLU A 30 4.08 30.20 -18.01
N ILE A 31 4.61 28.99 -17.77
CA ILE A 31 3.82 27.84 -17.29
C ILE A 31 3.24 28.15 -15.92
N GLU A 32 4.04 28.63 -14.98
CA GLU A 32 3.59 28.98 -13.63
C GLU A 32 2.55 30.10 -13.62
N LYS A 33 2.72 31.10 -14.49
CA LYS A 33 1.73 32.18 -14.69
C LYS A 33 0.39 31.65 -15.21
N LYS A 34 0.42 30.62 -16.07
CA LYS A 34 -0.78 30.06 -16.72
C LYS A 34 -1.48 29.00 -15.88
N PHE A 35 -0.73 28.19 -15.16
CA PHE A 35 -1.24 26.99 -14.48
C PHE A 35 -1.09 27.04 -12.95
N GLY A 36 -0.46 28.07 -12.42
CA GLY A 36 -0.19 28.25 -11.00
C GLY A 36 1.23 27.88 -10.62
N GLN A 37 1.68 28.43 -9.48
CA GLN A 37 3.01 28.18 -8.92
C GLN A 37 3.18 26.68 -8.59
N GLY A 38 4.34 26.09 -8.87
CA GLY A 38 4.60 24.66 -8.66
C GLY A 38 4.07 23.72 -9.75
N SER A 39 3.47 24.27 -10.84
CA SER A 39 3.01 23.46 -12.00
C SER A 39 4.16 22.80 -12.80
N ILE A 40 5.39 23.28 -12.61
CA ILE A 40 6.62 22.70 -13.16
C ILE A 40 7.77 22.93 -12.19
N MET A 41 8.57 21.90 -11.92
CA MET A 41 9.74 21.99 -11.05
C MET A 41 10.92 21.20 -11.59
N ARG A 42 12.14 21.52 -11.17
CA ARG A 42 13.30 20.66 -11.35
C ARG A 42 13.53 19.85 -10.10
N TYR A 43 13.87 18.60 -10.23
CA TYR A 43 14.19 17.69 -9.11
C TYR A 43 15.32 18.17 -8.20
N GLY A 44 16.26 18.99 -8.74
CA GLY A 44 17.41 19.50 -8.00
C GLY A 44 17.24 20.89 -7.39
N ASP A 45 16.09 21.57 -7.58
CA ASP A 45 15.88 22.97 -7.14
C ASP A 45 15.34 23.05 -5.68
N GLY A 46 15.45 22.00 -4.86
CA GLY A 46 14.90 21.97 -3.50
C GLY A 46 13.37 22.10 -3.51
N GLY A 47 12.72 21.52 -4.51
CA GLY A 47 11.26 21.34 -4.51
C GLY A 47 10.79 20.59 -3.26
N PRO A 48 9.48 20.60 -2.94
CA PRO A 48 8.96 19.89 -1.78
C PRO A 48 9.52 18.47 -1.80
N GLU A 49 9.99 18.03 -0.66
CA GLU A 49 10.55 16.70 -0.47
C GLU A 49 9.71 15.68 -1.20
N LEU A 50 10.35 14.96 -2.13
CA LEU A 50 9.67 13.93 -2.93
C LEU A 50 9.47 12.65 -2.13
N GLU A 51 9.71 12.72 -0.82
CA GLU A 51 9.37 11.66 0.11
C GLU A 51 7.85 11.51 0.14
N VAL A 52 7.43 10.33 -0.24
CA VAL A 52 6.01 9.97 -0.18
C VAL A 52 5.72 9.61 1.27
N GLU A 53 4.98 10.48 1.95
CA GLU A 53 4.46 10.16 3.28
C GLU A 53 3.67 8.86 3.26
N ALA A 54 3.74 8.09 4.33
CA ALA A 54 3.06 6.81 4.47
C ALA A 54 2.18 6.76 5.72
N ILE A 55 1.15 5.91 5.66
CA ILE A 55 0.36 5.49 6.81
C ILE A 55 0.79 4.07 7.15
N PRO A 56 1.26 3.78 8.37
CA PRO A 56 1.63 2.43 8.79
C PRO A 56 0.50 1.43 8.62
N THR A 57 0.84 0.15 8.51
CA THR A 57 -0.15 -0.91 8.28
C THR A 57 -0.53 -1.68 9.54
N GLY A 58 0.06 -1.35 10.69
CA GLY A 58 -0.03 -2.16 11.91
C GLY A 58 0.89 -3.39 11.90
N SER A 59 1.53 -3.68 10.75
CA SER A 59 2.51 -4.75 10.62
C SER A 59 3.86 -4.20 10.17
N LEU A 60 4.85 -4.18 11.08
CA LEU A 60 6.20 -3.70 10.79
C LEU A 60 6.85 -4.46 9.61
N ALA A 61 6.56 -5.77 9.49
CA ALA A 61 7.02 -6.57 8.36
C ALA A 61 6.45 -6.09 7.03
N LEU A 62 5.15 -5.71 6.98
CA LEU A 62 4.53 -5.20 5.78
C LEU A 62 5.01 -3.77 5.47
N ASP A 63 5.22 -2.95 6.50
CA ASP A 63 5.77 -1.60 6.35
C ASP A 63 7.18 -1.64 5.72
N ALA A 64 8.02 -2.58 6.16
CA ALA A 64 9.33 -2.84 5.58
C ALA A 64 9.22 -3.37 4.12
N ALA A 65 8.27 -4.26 3.84
CA ALA A 65 8.04 -4.78 2.49
C ALA A 65 7.54 -3.70 1.52
N LEU A 66 6.77 -2.71 2.02
CA LEU A 66 6.33 -1.55 1.25
C LEU A 66 7.46 -0.55 0.99
N GLY A 67 8.50 -0.53 1.82
CA GLY A 67 9.75 0.21 1.62
C GLY A 67 9.69 1.70 1.91
N ILE A 68 8.55 2.21 2.39
CA ILE A 68 8.32 3.60 2.80
C ILE A 68 7.64 3.69 4.18
N GLY A 69 7.63 2.59 4.94
CA GLY A 69 7.03 2.55 6.28
C GLY A 69 5.52 2.43 6.33
N GLY A 70 4.86 2.09 5.21
CA GLY A 70 3.41 1.94 5.17
C GLY A 70 2.80 2.11 3.78
N VAL A 71 1.49 2.34 3.72
CA VAL A 71 0.80 2.64 2.47
C VAL A 71 0.96 4.11 2.08
N PRO A 72 1.22 4.44 0.80
CA PRO A 72 1.53 5.80 0.37
C PRO A 72 0.32 6.74 0.50
N ARG A 73 0.53 7.94 1.06
CA ARG A 73 -0.46 9.02 1.04
C ARG A 73 -0.68 9.55 -0.39
N GLY A 74 -1.86 10.07 -0.64
CA GLY A 74 -2.21 10.65 -1.94
C GLY A 74 -2.35 9.64 -3.08
N ARG A 75 -2.48 8.33 -2.78
CA ARG A 75 -2.46 7.26 -3.77
C ARG A 75 -3.61 6.26 -3.58
N ILE A 76 -3.84 5.48 -4.64
CA ILE A 76 -4.74 4.34 -4.63
C ILE A 76 -3.94 3.09 -4.27
N VAL A 77 -4.42 2.35 -3.28
CA VAL A 77 -3.90 1.05 -2.84
C VAL A 77 -4.97 0.00 -3.07
N GLU A 78 -4.63 -1.12 -3.70
CA GLU A 78 -5.53 -2.26 -3.84
C GLU A 78 -5.06 -3.39 -2.90
N ILE A 79 -5.95 -3.84 -2.02
CA ILE A 79 -5.75 -5.02 -1.17
C ILE A 79 -6.71 -6.10 -1.65
N TYR A 80 -6.17 -7.24 -2.11
CA TYR A 80 -6.99 -8.30 -2.63
C TYR A 80 -6.49 -9.68 -2.18
N GLY A 81 -7.36 -10.67 -2.28
CA GLY A 81 -7.07 -12.04 -1.87
C GLY A 81 -8.33 -12.87 -1.72
N PRO A 82 -8.20 -14.15 -1.36
CA PRO A 82 -9.32 -15.04 -1.08
C PRO A 82 -10.23 -14.52 0.04
N GLU A 83 -11.40 -15.10 0.17
CA GLU A 83 -12.29 -14.84 1.31
C GLU A 83 -11.57 -15.19 2.62
N SER A 84 -11.89 -14.45 3.69
CA SER A 84 -11.30 -14.65 5.03
C SER A 84 -9.78 -14.61 5.11
N SER A 85 -9.11 -13.95 4.14
CA SER A 85 -7.64 -13.77 4.13
C SER A 85 -7.14 -12.60 5.00
N GLY A 86 -8.05 -11.76 5.54
CA GLY A 86 -7.70 -10.62 6.40
C GLY A 86 -7.66 -9.26 5.69
N LYS A 87 -8.27 -9.13 4.50
CA LYS A 87 -8.33 -7.87 3.74
C LYS A 87 -8.95 -6.72 4.54
N THR A 88 -10.14 -6.92 5.06
CA THR A 88 -10.87 -5.92 5.87
C THR A 88 -10.12 -5.62 7.16
N THR A 89 -9.55 -6.63 7.83
CA THR A 89 -8.73 -6.45 9.03
C THR A 89 -7.54 -5.55 8.76
N LEU A 90 -6.73 -5.84 7.71
CA LEU A 90 -5.59 -5.01 7.34
C LEU A 90 -6.02 -3.57 6.99
N SER A 91 -7.16 -3.41 6.33
CA SER A 91 -7.66 -2.08 5.97
C SER A 91 -8.12 -1.28 7.19
N LEU A 92 -8.74 -1.95 8.19
CA LEU A 92 -9.13 -1.32 9.46
C LEU A 92 -7.91 -0.94 10.31
N GLU A 93 -6.86 -1.78 10.34
CA GLU A 93 -5.59 -1.43 10.98
C GLU A 93 -4.98 -0.15 10.39
N ILE A 94 -4.96 -0.03 9.06
CA ILE A 94 -4.46 1.17 8.38
C ILE A 94 -5.30 2.41 8.76
N LEU A 95 -6.62 2.27 8.92
CA LEU A 95 -7.46 3.38 9.40
C LEU A 95 -7.15 3.74 10.84
N ALA A 96 -6.97 2.73 11.73
CA ALA A 96 -6.59 2.96 13.12
C ALA A 96 -5.23 3.69 13.23
N GLU A 97 -4.24 3.27 12.45
CA GLU A 97 -2.95 3.95 12.39
C GLU A 97 -3.08 5.39 11.85
N ALA A 98 -3.93 5.62 10.83
CA ALA A 98 -4.20 6.98 10.34
C ALA A 98 -4.83 7.87 11.42
N GLN A 99 -5.77 7.36 12.21
CA GLN A 99 -6.38 8.08 13.33
C GLN A 99 -5.36 8.32 14.46
N ALA A 100 -4.49 7.35 14.76
CA ALA A 100 -3.42 7.51 15.74
C ALA A 100 -2.43 8.64 15.36
N MET A 101 -2.26 8.88 14.06
CA MET A 101 -1.50 10.03 13.53
C MET A 101 -2.32 11.35 13.55
N GLY A 102 -3.53 11.36 14.09
CA GLY A 102 -4.44 12.53 14.14
C GLY A 102 -5.22 12.74 12.85
N GLY A 103 -5.25 11.76 11.94
CA GLY A 103 -5.96 11.84 10.67
C GLY A 103 -7.46 11.54 10.78
N VAL A 104 -8.24 12.07 9.84
CA VAL A 104 -9.67 11.79 9.67
C VAL A 104 -9.85 10.68 8.63
N VAL A 105 -10.67 9.68 8.96
CA VAL A 105 -10.84 8.50 8.13
C VAL A 105 -12.29 8.23 7.76
N ALA A 106 -12.49 7.54 6.62
CA ALA A 106 -13.80 7.15 6.14
C ALA A 106 -13.82 5.68 5.71
N PHE A 107 -14.97 5.02 5.90
CA PHE A 107 -15.22 3.66 5.47
C PHE A 107 -16.49 3.59 4.61
N ILE A 108 -16.35 3.18 3.37
CA ILE A 108 -17.44 2.99 2.42
C ILE A 108 -17.79 1.50 2.40
N ASP A 109 -18.80 1.13 3.16
CA ASP A 109 -19.26 -0.25 3.36
C ASP A 109 -20.30 -0.63 2.29
N ALA A 110 -19.82 -1.00 1.11
CA ALA A 110 -20.68 -1.46 0.01
C ALA A 110 -21.16 -2.91 0.19
N GLU A 111 -20.56 -3.68 1.10
CA GLU A 111 -20.99 -5.05 1.44
C GLU A 111 -22.01 -5.06 2.58
N HIS A 112 -22.21 -3.95 3.29
CA HIS A 112 -23.07 -3.83 4.49
C HIS A 112 -22.68 -4.83 5.60
N ALA A 113 -21.39 -5.07 5.78
CA ALA A 113 -20.85 -6.13 6.62
C ALA A 113 -19.88 -5.65 7.70
N LEU A 114 -19.69 -4.34 7.86
CA LEU A 114 -18.81 -3.78 8.88
C LEU A 114 -19.36 -4.06 10.28
N ASP A 115 -18.57 -4.74 11.12
CA ASP A 115 -18.82 -4.88 12.55
C ASP A 115 -18.11 -3.77 13.34
N PRO A 116 -18.84 -2.78 13.90
CA PRO A 116 -18.25 -1.69 14.67
C PRO A 116 -17.51 -2.18 15.92
N THR A 117 -18.00 -3.28 16.54
CA THR A 117 -17.35 -3.84 17.72
C THR A 117 -15.98 -4.43 17.37
N TYR A 118 -15.88 -5.08 16.21
CA TYR A 118 -14.61 -5.60 15.72
C TYR A 118 -13.66 -4.47 15.33
N ALA A 119 -14.14 -3.45 14.63
CA ALA A 119 -13.34 -2.29 14.26
C ALA A 119 -12.77 -1.55 15.48
N ALA A 120 -13.59 -1.36 16.53
CA ALA A 120 -13.14 -0.78 17.80
C ALA A 120 -12.04 -1.61 18.48
N ARG A 121 -12.13 -2.95 18.42
CA ARG A 121 -11.10 -3.83 19.02
C ARG A 121 -9.78 -3.82 18.25
N ILE A 122 -9.81 -3.52 16.97
CA ILE A 122 -8.62 -3.31 16.15
C ILE A 122 -7.93 -1.97 16.51
N GLY A 123 -8.67 -1.00 17.02
CA GLY A 123 -8.17 0.30 17.42
C GLY A 123 -8.79 1.46 16.65
N VAL A 124 -9.76 1.21 15.77
CA VAL A 124 -10.50 2.28 15.09
C VAL A 124 -11.37 3.01 16.10
N ASP A 125 -11.23 4.32 16.18
CA ASP A 125 -12.15 5.20 16.90
C ASP A 125 -13.45 5.29 16.11
N ILE A 126 -14.47 4.57 16.62
CA ILE A 126 -15.78 4.43 15.97
C ILE A 126 -16.58 5.73 16.03
N ASP A 127 -16.35 6.55 17.03
CA ASP A 127 -17.08 7.81 17.20
C ASP A 127 -16.60 8.85 16.19
N GLU A 128 -15.37 8.73 15.69
CA GLU A 128 -14.74 9.69 14.77
C GLU A 128 -14.67 9.17 13.31
N VAL A 129 -14.94 7.89 13.04
CA VAL A 129 -14.91 7.35 11.67
C VAL A 129 -16.18 7.72 10.89
N LEU A 130 -16.01 8.23 9.66
CA LEU A 130 -17.12 8.48 8.75
C LEU A 130 -17.53 7.18 8.03
N ILE A 131 -18.74 6.70 8.26
CA ILE A 131 -19.24 5.48 7.64
C ILE A 131 -20.34 5.81 6.63
N SER A 132 -20.27 5.21 5.44
CA SER A 132 -21.30 5.31 4.41
C SER A 132 -21.63 3.92 3.87
N GLN A 133 -22.94 3.64 3.70
CA GLN A 133 -23.47 2.40 3.15
C GLN A 133 -24.28 2.73 1.88
N PRO A 134 -23.63 2.89 0.74
CA PRO A 134 -24.27 3.30 -0.50
C PRO A 134 -25.05 2.16 -1.17
N ASP A 135 -26.18 2.49 -1.82
CA ASP A 135 -27.00 1.52 -2.54
C ASP A 135 -26.46 1.17 -3.93
N THR A 136 -25.66 2.04 -4.55
CA THR A 136 -25.12 1.86 -5.90
C THR A 136 -23.62 2.19 -5.97
N GLY A 137 -22.94 1.59 -6.95
CA GLY A 137 -21.51 1.87 -7.19
C GLY A 137 -21.25 3.33 -7.57
N GLU A 138 -22.16 3.97 -8.31
CA GLU A 138 -22.08 5.39 -8.64
C GLU A 138 -22.14 6.25 -7.39
N GLN A 139 -23.09 5.98 -6.48
CA GLN A 139 -23.22 6.70 -5.20
C GLN A 139 -21.99 6.54 -4.35
N ALA A 140 -21.47 5.30 -4.20
CA ALA A 140 -20.25 5.03 -3.46
C ALA A 140 -19.08 5.87 -3.97
N LEU A 141 -18.82 5.84 -5.28
CA LEU A 141 -17.67 6.52 -5.87
C LEU A 141 -17.84 8.04 -5.91
N GLU A 142 -19.09 8.54 -5.95
CA GLU A 142 -19.36 9.98 -5.83
C GLU A 142 -19.11 10.47 -4.40
N ILE A 143 -19.53 9.71 -3.39
CA ILE A 143 -19.21 10.00 -1.97
C ILE A 143 -17.70 10.05 -1.76
N VAL A 144 -16.95 9.05 -2.27
CA VAL A 144 -15.48 9.06 -2.23
C VAL A 144 -14.92 10.32 -2.88
N ASP A 145 -15.39 10.70 -4.09
CA ASP A 145 -14.92 11.92 -4.78
C ASP A 145 -15.18 13.18 -3.95
N MET A 146 -16.35 13.29 -3.33
CA MET A 146 -16.70 14.43 -2.48
C MET A 146 -15.81 14.52 -1.23
N LEU A 147 -15.59 13.41 -0.55
CA LEU A 147 -14.73 13.32 0.63
C LEU A 147 -13.28 13.67 0.27
N VAL A 148 -12.74 13.10 -0.80
CA VAL A 148 -11.36 13.39 -1.29
C VAL A 148 -11.21 14.87 -1.64
N ARG A 149 -12.18 15.45 -2.33
CA ARG A 149 -12.14 16.87 -2.76
C ARG A 149 -12.30 17.86 -1.62
N SER A 150 -12.82 17.44 -0.47
CA SER A 150 -12.86 18.29 0.73
C SER A 150 -11.46 18.63 1.25
N GLY A 151 -10.47 17.74 0.99
CA GLY A 151 -9.11 17.88 1.50
C GLY A 151 -8.98 17.65 3.01
N ALA A 152 -10.03 17.12 3.66
CA ALA A 152 -10.09 16.92 5.09
C ALA A 152 -9.94 15.44 5.51
N ILE A 153 -9.76 14.53 4.56
CA ILE A 153 -9.71 13.09 4.81
C ILE A 153 -8.34 12.54 4.51
N ASP A 154 -7.76 11.81 5.44
CA ASP A 154 -6.43 11.20 5.33
C ASP A 154 -6.48 9.82 4.67
N ALA A 155 -7.45 8.98 5.06
CA ALA A 155 -7.61 7.65 4.48
C ALA A 155 -9.09 7.29 4.26
N ILE A 156 -9.37 6.61 3.14
CA ILE A 156 -10.69 6.09 2.80
C ILE A 156 -10.55 4.63 2.42
N VAL A 157 -11.37 3.76 3.02
CA VAL A 157 -11.53 2.37 2.62
C VAL A 157 -12.81 2.20 1.83
N VAL A 158 -12.76 1.44 0.73
CA VAL A 158 -13.92 0.98 -0.06
C VAL A 158 -13.98 -0.53 0.04
N ASP A 159 -14.93 -1.07 0.79
CA ASP A 159 -15.14 -2.51 1.02
C ASP A 159 -16.49 -2.95 0.46
N SER A 160 -16.55 -3.65 -0.64
CA SER A 160 -15.47 -3.95 -1.57
C SER A 160 -15.81 -3.49 -2.99
N VAL A 161 -14.78 -3.40 -3.86
CA VAL A 161 -14.99 -3.11 -5.30
C VAL A 161 -15.93 -4.13 -5.94
N ALA A 162 -15.93 -5.38 -5.46
CA ALA A 162 -16.81 -6.44 -5.97
C ALA A 162 -18.29 -6.12 -5.73
N ALA A 163 -18.63 -5.38 -4.67
CA ALA A 163 -19.99 -5.01 -4.30
C ALA A 163 -20.47 -3.70 -4.94
N LEU A 164 -19.61 -2.98 -5.66
CA LEU A 164 -19.99 -1.76 -6.37
C LEU A 164 -20.84 -2.08 -7.60
N THR A 165 -22.13 -2.33 -7.37
CA THR A 165 -23.08 -2.65 -8.44
C THR A 165 -23.53 -1.36 -9.15
N PRO A 166 -23.38 -1.27 -10.48
CA PRO A 166 -23.88 -0.14 -11.24
C PRO A 166 -25.41 0.03 -11.12
N ARG A 167 -25.88 1.27 -11.04
CA ARG A 167 -27.32 1.58 -10.96
C ARG A 167 -28.13 0.90 -12.05
N ALA A 168 -27.64 0.91 -13.28
CA ALA A 168 -28.29 0.28 -14.41
C ALA A 168 -28.47 -1.24 -14.25
N GLU A 169 -27.62 -1.88 -13.46
CA GLU A 169 -27.74 -3.30 -13.12
C GLU A 169 -28.79 -3.54 -12.04
N ILE A 170 -28.91 -2.61 -11.07
CA ILE A 170 -29.91 -2.68 -10.01
C ILE A 170 -31.32 -2.40 -10.55
N GLU A 171 -31.46 -1.45 -11.48
CA GLU A 171 -32.74 -1.08 -12.11
C GLU A 171 -33.16 -2.03 -13.22
N GLY A 172 -32.26 -2.90 -13.72
CA GLY A 172 -32.53 -3.91 -14.74
C GLY A 172 -33.30 -5.13 -14.23
N GLU A 173 -33.74 -5.99 -15.15
CA GLU A 173 -34.37 -7.26 -14.78
C GLU A 173 -33.33 -8.33 -14.45
N ILE A 174 -33.71 -9.28 -13.57
CA ILE A 174 -32.85 -10.43 -13.22
C ILE A 174 -32.63 -11.27 -14.49
N GLY A 175 -31.36 -11.34 -14.94
CA GLY A 175 -30.97 -12.06 -16.14
C GLY A 175 -30.53 -11.15 -17.31
N ASP A 176 -30.65 -9.84 -17.17
CA ASP A 176 -30.12 -8.90 -18.16
C ASP A 176 -28.59 -8.99 -18.24
N THR A 177 -28.08 -8.80 -19.46
CA THR A 177 -26.62 -8.81 -19.69
C THR A 177 -26.02 -7.46 -19.32
N THR A 178 -25.30 -7.43 -18.20
CA THR A 178 -24.62 -6.22 -17.66
C THR A 178 -23.11 -6.23 -17.87
N VAL A 179 -22.65 -6.98 -18.87
CA VAL A 179 -21.22 -7.18 -19.14
C VAL A 179 -20.47 -5.85 -19.28
N GLY A 180 -19.48 -5.66 -18.41
CA GLY A 180 -18.55 -4.54 -18.47
C GLY A 180 -19.04 -3.22 -17.86
N LEU A 181 -20.26 -3.12 -17.34
CA LEU A 181 -20.77 -1.90 -16.70
C LEU A 181 -19.92 -1.50 -15.51
N GLN A 182 -19.61 -2.43 -14.59
CA GLN A 182 -18.76 -2.19 -13.43
C GLN A 182 -17.34 -1.76 -13.85
N ALA A 183 -16.75 -2.41 -14.86
CA ALA A 183 -15.41 -2.05 -15.34
C ALA A 183 -15.39 -0.64 -15.96
N ARG A 184 -16.45 -0.22 -16.64
CA ARG A 184 -16.61 1.13 -17.19
C ARG A 184 -16.75 2.17 -16.08
N LEU A 185 -17.60 1.90 -15.08
CA LEU A 185 -17.79 2.73 -13.90
C LEU A 185 -16.45 2.94 -13.16
N MET A 186 -15.72 1.86 -12.84
CA MET A 186 -14.42 1.92 -12.22
C MET A 186 -13.39 2.70 -13.04
N SER A 187 -13.36 2.50 -14.35
CA SER A 187 -12.42 3.23 -15.23
C SER A 187 -12.68 4.74 -15.24
N GLN A 188 -13.94 5.15 -15.21
CA GLN A 188 -14.32 6.56 -15.16
C GLN A 188 -14.00 7.19 -13.82
N ALA A 189 -14.36 6.54 -12.71
CA ALA A 189 -14.17 7.03 -11.37
C ALA A 189 -12.67 7.14 -11.00
N LEU A 190 -11.89 6.08 -11.23
CA LEU A 190 -10.47 6.06 -10.89
C LEU A 190 -9.65 7.10 -11.67
N ARG A 191 -10.04 7.39 -12.94
CA ARG A 191 -9.42 8.47 -13.72
C ARG A 191 -9.62 9.82 -13.07
N LYS A 192 -10.79 10.07 -12.49
CA LYS A 192 -11.14 11.31 -11.80
C LYS A 192 -10.45 11.37 -10.43
N LEU A 193 -10.56 10.29 -9.65
CA LEU A 193 -10.03 10.20 -8.28
C LEU A 193 -8.52 10.32 -8.21
N ALA A 194 -7.76 9.72 -9.15
CA ALA A 194 -6.30 9.71 -9.08
C ALA A 194 -5.68 11.12 -8.97
N GLY A 195 -6.23 12.09 -9.70
CA GLY A 195 -5.75 13.47 -9.63
C GLY A 195 -6.19 14.22 -8.37
N SER A 196 -7.38 13.90 -7.85
CA SER A 196 -7.90 14.51 -6.61
C SER A 196 -7.17 13.99 -5.39
N LEU A 197 -6.91 12.67 -5.31
CA LEU A 197 -6.17 12.02 -4.23
C LEU A 197 -4.76 12.59 -4.07
N ALA A 198 -4.04 12.75 -5.18
CA ALA A 198 -2.69 13.32 -5.16
C ALA A 198 -2.65 14.77 -4.66
N LYS A 199 -3.73 15.54 -4.88
CA LYS A 199 -3.83 16.94 -4.43
C LYS A 199 -4.25 17.07 -2.96
N SER A 200 -5.13 16.17 -2.50
CA SER A 200 -5.63 16.17 -1.11
C SER A 200 -4.76 15.37 -0.15
N ASN A 201 -3.73 14.69 -0.66
CA ASN A 201 -2.88 13.76 0.10
C ASN A 201 -3.66 12.61 0.78
N THR A 202 -4.85 12.28 0.24
CA THR A 202 -5.74 11.24 0.77
C THR A 202 -5.35 9.86 0.23
N THR A 203 -5.20 8.86 1.09
CA THR A 203 -5.02 7.44 0.69
C THR A 203 -6.38 6.80 0.42
N CYS A 204 -6.55 6.18 -0.75
CA CYS A 204 -7.76 5.41 -1.07
C CYS A 204 -7.43 3.92 -1.15
N ILE A 205 -7.92 3.15 -0.18
CA ILE A 205 -7.75 1.71 -0.08
C ILE A 205 -8.97 1.03 -0.69
N CYS A 206 -8.75 0.27 -1.77
CA CYS A 206 -9.79 -0.50 -2.44
C CYS A 206 -9.62 -1.98 -2.08
N ILE A 207 -10.54 -2.53 -1.32
CA ILE A 207 -10.60 -3.97 -1.07
C ILE A 207 -11.20 -4.65 -2.30
N ASN A 208 -10.58 -5.74 -2.77
CA ASN A 208 -11.05 -6.47 -3.93
C ASN A 208 -11.10 -7.98 -3.70
N GLN A 209 -11.96 -8.66 -4.42
CA GLN A 209 -12.12 -10.10 -4.37
C GLN A 209 -11.47 -10.74 -5.59
N LEU A 210 -10.97 -11.98 -5.42
CA LEU A 210 -10.51 -12.81 -6.51
C LEU A 210 -11.68 -13.52 -7.19
N ARG A 211 -11.60 -13.64 -8.51
CA ARG A 211 -12.48 -14.43 -9.34
C ARG A 211 -11.62 -15.29 -10.27
N GLU A 212 -12.12 -16.44 -10.63
CA GLU A 212 -11.46 -17.31 -11.60
C GLU A 212 -11.97 -17.03 -13.02
N LYS A 213 -11.05 -16.88 -13.96
CA LYS A 213 -11.37 -16.82 -15.38
C LYS A 213 -11.71 -18.23 -15.88
N ILE A 214 -12.91 -18.40 -16.43
CA ILE A 214 -13.34 -19.66 -17.02
C ILE A 214 -12.54 -19.91 -18.33
N GLY A 215 -12.01 -21.13 -18.51
CA GLY A 215 -11.36 -21.55 -19.75
C GLY A 215 -9.86 -21.25 -19.85
N VAL A 216 -9.21 -20.75 -18.80
CA VAL A 216 -7.75 -20.61 -18.76
C VAL A 216 -7.14 -21.97 -18.45
N MET A 217 -6.51 -22.62 -19.45
CA MET A 217 -5.85 -23.91 -19.29
C MET A 217 -4.37 -23.76 -18.87
N PHE A 218 -3.75 -22.61 -19.12
CA PHE A 218 -2.36 -22.29 -18.79
C PHE A 218 -2.28 -20.90 -18.17
N GLY A 219 -1.28 -20.67 -17.28
CA GLY A 219 -1.10 -19.42 -16.58
C GLY A 219 -2.00 -19.27 -15.33
N ASN A 220 -2.07 -18.07 -14.75
CA ASN A 220 -2.85 -17.81 -13.52
C ASN A 220 -4.32 -17.48 -13.87
N PRO A 221 -5.30 -18.33 -13.51
CA PRO A 221 -6.71 -18.07 -13.77
C PRO A 221 -7.29 -16.94 -12.88
N GLU A 222 -6.61 -16.57 -11.79
CA GLU A 222 -7.13 -15.58 -10.83
C GLU A 222 -7.13 -14.18 -11.42
N THR A 223 -8.21 -13.47 -11.21
CA THR A 223 -8.35 -12.05 -11.57
C THR A 223 -9.16 -11.32 -10.52
N THR A 224 -8.94 -10.01 -10.39
CA THR A 224 -9.74 -9.14 -9.51
C THR A 224 -10.96 -8.59 -10.25
N THR A 225 -12.03 -8.25 -9.51
CA THR A 225 -13.25 -7.63 -10.05
C THR A 225 -13.04 -6.18 -10.47
N GLY A 226 -13.99 -5.57 -11.18
CA GLY A 226 -13.93 -4.16 -11.60
C GLY A 226 -13.05 -3.89 -12.84
N GLY A 227 -12.64 -4.94 -13.57
CA GLY A 227 -11.85 -4.83 -14.80
C GLY A 227 -10.36 -4.51 -14.57
N ARG A 228 -9.72 -3.93 -15.60
CA ARG A 228 -8.27 -3.63 -15.55
C ARG A 228 -7.94 -2.27 -14.93
N ALA A 229 -8.91 -1.38 -14.73
CA ALA A 229 -8.64 0.01 -14.34
C ALA A 229 -7.89 0.12 -13.01
N LEU A 230 -8.31 -0.62 -11.99
CA LEU A 230 -7.69 -0.58 -10.68
C LEU A 230 -6.23 -1.09 -10.72
N LYS A 231 -5.93 -2.10 -11.54
CA LYS A 231 -4.55 -2.57 -11.77
C LYS A 231 -3.62 -1.48 -12.31
N PHE A 232 -4.13 -0.57 -13.15
CA PHE A 232 -3.34 0.54 -13.72
C PHE A 232 -3.25 1.73 -12.76
N PHE A 233 -4.37 2.13 -12.15
CA PHE A 233 -4.43 3.34 -11.31
C PHE A 233 -3.82 3.15 -9.94
N SER A 234 -3.88 1.97 -9.33
CA SER A 234 -3.23 1.71 -8.05
C SER A 234 -1.71 1.95 -8.13
N SER A 235 -1.17 2.58 -7.09
CA SER A 235 0.27 2.73 -6.89
C SER A 235 0.87 1.52 -6.19
N VAL A 236 0.11 0.91 -5.29
CA VAL A 236 0.47 -0.30 -4.55
C VAL A 236 -0.64 -1.32 -4.72
N ARG A 237 -0.27 -2.61 -4.87
CA ARG A 237 -1.20 -3.75 -4.88
C ARG A 237 -0.65 -4.82 -3.95
N ILE A 238 -1.48 -5.27 -3.03
CA ILE A 238 -1.15 -6.25 -2.00
C ILE A 238 -2.03 -7.48 -2.18
N ASP A 239 -1.42 -8.63 -2.44
CA ASP A 239 -2.07 -9.95 -2.45
C ASP A 239 -1.93 -10.54 -1.04
N ILE A 240 -3.03 -10.65 -0.28
CA ILE A 240 -3.02 -11.21 1.07
C ILE A 240 -3.65 -12.60 1.10
N ARG A 241 -2.91 -13.57 1.64
CA ARG A 241 -3.32 -14.98 1.70
C ARG A 241 -3.05 -15.57 3.07
N LYS A 242 -4.00 -16.35 3.56
CA LYS A 242 -3.77 -17.22 4.71
C LYS A 242 -2.79 -18.33 4.33
N ILE A 243 -1.76 -18.52 5.15
CA ILE A 243 -0.76 -19.59 4.96
C ILE A 243 -0.82 -20.65 6.07
N ASP A 244 -1.24 -20.27 7.28
CA ASP A 244 -1.37 -21.21 8.40
C ASP A 244 -2.46 -20.74 9.38
N THR A 245 -2.78 -21.62 10.32
CA THR A 245 -3.77 -21.38 11.38
C THR A 245 -3.08 -21.42 12.73
N ILE A 246 -3.23 -20.35 13.50
CA ILE A 246 -2.65 -20.23 14.85
C ILE A 246 -3.59 -20.88 15.84
N LYS A 247 -3.05 -21.81 16.62
CA LYS A 247 -3.79 -22.55 17.66
C LYS A 247 -3.15 -22.35 19.02
N LEU A 248 -3.99 -22.17 20.02
CA LEU A 248 -3.63 -22.24 21.42
C LEU A 248 -4.26 -23.51 22.00
N LYS A 249 -3.47 -24.54 22.26
CA LYS A 249 -3.96 -25.90 22.55
C LYS A 249 -4.82 -26.40 21.38
N ASP A 250 -6.12 -26.63 21.59
CA ASP A 250 -7.06 -27.11 20.57
C ASP A 250 -7.90 -26.01 19.95
N GLU A 251 -7.81 -24.77 20.46
CA GLU A 251 -8.59 -23.64 19.99
C GLU A 251 -7.86 -22.85 18.91
N VAL A 252 -8.58 -22.53 17.82
CA VAL A 252 -8.06 -21.66 16.76
C VAL A 252 -8.22 -20.20 17.17
N ILE A 253 -7.10 -19.50 17.36
CA ILE A 253 -7.06 -18.13 17.88
C ILE A 253 -6.68 -17.09 16.83
N GLY A 254 -6.25 -17.52 15.64
CA GLY A 254 -5.84 -16.61 14.58
C GLY A 254 -5.34 -17.32 13.34
N ASN A 255 -4.87 -16.52 12.39
CA ASN A 255 -4.27 -16.99 11.16
C ASN A 255 -2.90 -16.32 10.93
N ARG A 256 -1.92 -17.10 10.47
CA ARG A 256 -0.72 -16.57 9.83
C ARG A 256 -1.05 -16.23 8.39
N VAL A 257 -0.75 -15.03 7.98
CA VAL A 257 -1.00 -14.55 6.62
C VAL A 257 0.30 -14.11 5.95
N ARG A 258 0.30 -14.22 4.62
CA ARG A 258 1.35 -13.65 3.77
C ARG A 258 0.74 -12.56 2.92
N ALA A 259 1.31 -11.36 3.00
CA ALA A 259 0.99 -10.22 2.16
C ALA A 259 2.13 -10.02 1.15
N LYS A 260 1.85 -10.22 -0.15
CA LYS A 260 2.81 -10.00 -1.25
C LYS A 260 2.51 -8.68 -1.92
N VAL A 261 3.51 -7.80 -2.01
CA VAL A 261 3.43 -6.52 -2.70
C VAL A 261 3.70 -6.75 -4.18
N VAL A 262 2.65 -7.07 -4.95
CA VAL A 262 2.76 -7.45 -6.37
C VAL A 262 2.97 -6.27 -7.32
N LYS A 263 2.69 -5.06 -6.85
CA LYS A 263 2.95 -3.80 -7.55
C LYS A 263 3.32 -2.73 -6.54
N ASN A 264 4.37 -2.00 -6.83
CA ASN A 264 4.80 -0.86 -6.02
C ASN A 264 5.39 0.21 -6.95
N LYS A 265 4.87 1.45 -6.86
CA LYS A 265 5.37 2.61 -7.62
C LYS A 265 6.21 3.56 -6.76
N VAL A 266 6.31 3.29 -5.46
CA VAL A 266 7.03 4.14 -4.50
C VAL A 266 8.29 3.48 -3.93
N ALA A 267 8.43 2.16 -4.10
CA ALA A 267 9.63 1.39 -3.74
C ALA A 267 9.74 0.13 -4.62
N ALA A 268 10.72 -0.74 -4.36
CA ALA A 268 10.89 -2.01 -5.07
C ALA A 268 9.68 -2.94 -4.86
N PRO A 269 9.07 -3.48 -5.92
CA PRO A 269 7.95 -4.42 -5.82
C PRO A 269 8.41 -5.84 -5.49
N PHE A 270 7.43 -6.75 -5.35
CA PHE A 270 7.56 -8.21 -5.17
C PHE A 270 8.09 -8.66 -3.82
N ARG A 271 8.28 -7.75 -2.87
CA ARG A 271 8.56 -8.11 -1.48
C ARG A 271 7.32 -8.74 -0.83
N SER A 272 7.55 -9.60 0.16
CA SER A 272 6.49 -10.27 0.91
C SER A 272 6.71 -10.10 2.40
N ALA A 273 5.63 -9.98 3.15
CA ALA A 273 5.62 -9.95 4.61
C ALA A 273 4.73 -11.07 5.15
N GLU A 274 5.13 -11.67 6.26
CA GLU A 274 4.31 -12.63 7.00
C GLU A 274 4.02 -12.09 8.39
N PHE A 275 2.76 -12.13 8.79
CA PHE A 275 2.33 -11.67 10.11
C PHE A 275 1.09 -12.43 10.58
N ASP A 276 0.79 -12.29 11.87
CA ASP A 276 -0.33 -12.95 12.50
C ASP A 276 -1.54 -12.01 12.58
N ILE A 277 -2.70 -12.49 12.18
CA ILE A 277 -4.00 -11.87 12.44
C ILE A 277 -4.69 -12.69 13.53
N MET A 278 -4.89 -12.08 14.70
CA MET A 278 -5.54 -12.69 15.84
C MET A 278 -7.05 -12.42 15.78
N TYR A 279 -7.85 -13.43 16.10
CA TYR A 279 -9.30 -13.26 16.11
C TYR A 279 -9.72 -12.32 17.23
N GLY A 280 -10.46 -11.28 16.87
CA GLY A 280 -11.00 -10.30 17.80
C GLY A 280 -10.07 -9.14 18.17
N THR A 281 -8.77 -9.17 17.82
CA THR A 281 -7.80 -8.11 18.14
C THR A 281 -6.96 -7.63 16.97
N GLY A 282 -7.13 -8.20 15.77
CA GLY A 282 -6.43 -7.74 14.58
C GLY A 282 -4.99 -8.23 14.45
N ILE A 283 -4.11 -7.42 13.87
CA ILE A 283 -2.71 -7.75 13.65
C ILE A 283 -1.94 -7.79 14.97
N SER A 284 -1.13 -8.84 15.18
CA SER A 284 -0.26 -8.93 16.36
C SER A 284 0.96 -8.01 16.18
N LYS A 285 0.89 -6.79 16.73
CA LYS A 285 1.98 -5.81 16.67
C LYS A 285 3.26 -6.37 17.31
N GLU A 286 3.17 -6.90 18.53
CA GLU A 286 4.33 -7.47 19.24
C GLU A 286 4.92 -8.69 18.50
N GLY A 287 4.05 -9.46 17.82
CA GLY A 287 4.48 -10.58 16.98
C GLY A 287 5.28 -10.12 15.77
N SER A 288 4.85 -9.03 15.13
CA SER A 288 5.54 -8.43 13.99
C SER A 288 6.88 -7.81 14.42
N ILE A 289 6.91 -7.08 15.54
CA ILE A 289 8.15 -6.52 16.11
C ILE A 289 9.15 -7.63 16.44
N LEU A 290 8.72 -8.70 17.13
CA LEU A 290 9.58 -9.80 17.53
C LEU A 290 10.17 -10.53 16.31
N ASP A 291 9.34 -10.86 15.33
CA ASP A 291 9.78 -11.58 14.13
C ASP A 291 10.81 -10.75 13.35
N MET A 292 10.53 -9.47 13.11
CA MET A 292 11.45 -8.55 12.42
C MET A 292 12.72 -8.31 13.23
N ALA A 293 12.64 -8.17 14.57
CA ALA A 293 13.82 -7.98 15.42
C ALA A 293 14.77 -9.19 15.39
N VAL A 294 14.22 -10.40 15.27
CA VAL A 294 15.02 -11.61 15.08
C VAL A 294 15.66 -11.64 13.69
N GLU A 295 14.92 -11.27 12.65
CA GLU A 295 15.40 -11.23 11.27
C GLU A 295 16.53 -10.20 11.09
N CYS A 296 16.39 -9.02 11.71
CA CYS A 296 17.42 -7.97 11.72
C CYS A 296 18.58 -8.24 12.69
N GLY A 297 18.55 -9.36 13.43
CA GLY A 297 19.61 -9.69 14.41
C GLY A 297 19.63 -8.81 15.68
N ILE A 298 18.59 -8.00 15.89
CA ILE A 298 18.40 -7.14 17.08
C ILE A 298 18.04 -7.99 18.28
N CYS A 299 17.10 -8.94 18.09
CA CYS A 299 16.77 -9.97 19.06
C CYS A 299 17.44 -11.31 18.70
N LYS A 300 17.86 -12.05 19.70
CA LYS A 300 18.47 -13.38 19.53
C LYS A 300 17.46 -14.46 19.84
N LYS A 301 17.37 -15.45 18.94
CA LYS A 301 16.63 -16.69 19.18
C LYS A 301 17.58 -17.82 19.49
N MET A 302 17.54 -18.35 20.72
CA MET A 302 18.39 -19.44 21.20
C MET A 302 17.51 -20.65 21.54
N GLY A 303 17.33 -21.56 20.60
CA GLY A 303 16.37 -22.64 20.72
C GLY A 303 14.94 -22.09 20.83
N SER A 304 14.28 -22.34 21.97
CA SER A 304 12.93 -21.82 22.27
C SER A 304 12.95 -20.44 22.94
N TRP A 305 14.12 -19.94 23.36
CA TRP A 305 14.25 -18.67 24.07
C TRP A 305 14.46 -17.49 23.13
N PHE A 306 13.81 -16.38 23.45
CA PHE A 306 14.04 -15.08 22.83
C PHE A 306 14.73 -14.16 23.84
N ALA A 307 15.71 -13.38 23.38
CA ALA A 307 16.48 -12.47 24.20
C ALA A 307 16.77 -11.16 23.45
N TYR A 308 16.81 -10.06 24.19
CA TYR A 308 17.22 -8.74 23.74
C TYR A 308 18.29 -8.20 24.66
N GLY A 309 19.48 -7.92 24.12
CA GLY A 309 20.66 -7.63 24.95
C GLY A 309 20.97 -8.78 25.90
N GLU A 310 20.93 -8.52 27.22
CA GLU A 310 21.11 -9.50 28.29
C GLU A 310 19.78 -10.04 28.83
N ASP A 311 18.63 -9.40 28.46
CA ASP A 311 17.34 -9.73 28.99
C ASP A 311 16.67 -10.87 28.20
N LYS A 312 16.04 -11.79 28.95
CA LYS A 312 15.25 -12.87 28.37
C LYS A 312 13.81 -12.39 28.19
N LEU A 313 13.35 -12.28 26.95
CA LEU A 313 11.98 -11.89 26.63
C LEU A 313 10.96 -13.02 26.92
N GLY A 314 11.37 -14.29 26.75
CA GLY A 314 10.49 -15.41 27.04
C GLY A 314 10.91 -16.74 26.46
N ASN A 315 10.31 -17.83 26.99
CA ASN A 315 10.46 -19.18 26.43
C ASN A 315 9.28 -19.45 25.50
N GLY A 316 9.52 -19.39 24.21
CA GLY A 316 8.53 -19.48 23.16
C GLY A 316 8.01 -18.12 22.71
N ARG A 317 7.49 -18.10 21.46
CA ARG A 317 7.05 -16.87 20.78
C ARG A 317 5.91 -16.16 21.54
N GLU A 318 4.93 -16.91 22.07
CA GLU A 318 3.81 -16.33 22.80
C GLU A 318 4.23 -15.69 24.12
N ALA A 319 5.19 -16.30 24.84
CA ALA A 319 5.74 -15.72 26.08
C ALA A 319 6.49 -14.41 25.78
N ALA A 320 7.27 -14.36 24.69
CA ALA A 320 7.99 -13.16 24.30
C ALA A 320 7.02 -12.04 23.83
N LYS A 321 5.94 -12.36 23.10
CA LYS A 321 4.87 -11.41 22.76
C LYS A 321 4.19 -10.83 24.01
N THR A 322 3.90 -11.69 25.00
CA THR A 322 3.31 -11.24 26.27
C THR A 322 4.27 -10.30 27.01
N PHE A 323 5.55 -10.63 27.07
CA PHE A 323 6.57 -9.76 27.66
C PHE A 323 6.60 -8.37 26.98
N LEU A 324 6.63 -8.31 25.65
CA LEU A 324 6.63 -7.04 24.91
C LEU A 324 5.37 -6.21 25.17
N ARG A 325 4.21 -6.87 25.29
CA ARG A 325 2.96 -6.20 25.65
C ARG A 325 2.96 -5.62 27.06
N GLU A 326 3.58 -6.32 28.01
CA GLU A 326 3.70 -5.88 29.41
C GLU A 326 4.82 -4.83 29.59
N HIS A 327 5.75 -4.70 28.62
CA HIS A 327 6.87 -3.78 28.65
C HIS A 327 6.90 -2.94 27.36
N PRO A 328 5.97 -1.96 27.19
CA PRO A 328 5.84 -1.16 25.97
C PRO A 328 7.13 -0.37 25.67
N ASP A 329 7.82 0.19 26.67
CA ASP A 329 9.09 0.92 26.47
C ASP A 329 10.15 0.05 25.78
N CYS A 330 10.23 -1.24 26.14
CA CYS A 330 11.14 -2.20 25.51
C CYS A 330 10.68 -2.55 24.08
N ALA A 331 9.37 -2.68 23.87
CA ALA A 331 8.80 -2.95 22.54
C ALA A 331 9.07 -1.78 21.59
N ASP A 332 8.87 -0.54 22.04
CA ASP A 332 9.11 0.68 21.27
C ASP A 332 10.60 0.86 20.93
N GLU A 333 11.50 0.56 21.89
CA GLU A 333 12.95 0.58 21.63
C GLU A 333 13.36 -0.43 20.56
N ILE A 334 12.82 -1.65 20.63
CA ILE A 334 13.10 -2.70 19.64
C ILE A 334 12.50 -2.31 18.28
N GLU A 335 11.26 -1.81 18.25
CA GLU A 335 10.60 -1.35 17.02
C GLU A 335 11.43 -0.25 16.34
N HIS A 336 11.84 0.77 17.07
CA HIS A 336 12.68 1.85 16.55
C HIS A 336 13.98 1.32 15.92
N LYS A 337 14.68 0.40 16.61
CA LYS A 337 15.91 -0.21 16.06
C LYS A 337 15.64 -1.01 14.80
N VAL A 338 14.49 -1.71 14.72
CA VAL A 338 14.08 -2.43 13.50
C VAL A 338 13.79 -1.43 12.37
N ARG A 339 13.09 -0.33 12.65
CA ARG A 339 12.80 0.71 11.65
C ARG A 339 14.07 1.31 11.07
N LEU A 340 15.06 1.64 11.93
CA LEU A 340 16.39 2.09 11.49
C LEU A 340 17.10 1.03 10.63
N ALA A 341 17.12 -0.23 11.06
CA ALA A 341 17.77 -1.32 10.33
C ALA A 341 17.12 -1.58 8.96
N CYS A 342 15.80 -1.34 8.84
CA CYS A 342 15.05 -1.46 7.59
C CYS A 342 15.11 -0.20 6.71
N GLY A 343 15.76 0.88 7.16
CA GLY A 343 15.79 2.16 6.45
C GLY A 343 14.44 2.87 6.36
N LEU A 344 13.56 2.63 7.34
CA LEU A 344 12.25 3.28 7.44
C LEU A 344 12.30 4.58 8.27
N GLU A 345 13.34 4.75 9.02
CA GLU A 345 13.66 5.94 9.82
C GLU A 345 15.14 6.25 9.65
N TYR A 346 15.50 7.51 9.83
CA TYR A 346 16.88 7.96 9.85
C TYR A 346 17.28 8.27 11.30
N ASP A 347 18.51 7.98 11.64
CA ASP A 347 19.07 8.35 12.94
C ASP A 347 19.50 9.82 12.87
N ASP A 348 18.70 10.73 13.41
CA ASP A 348 19.01 12.16 13.45
C ASP A 348 20.28 12.49 14.26
N ASP A 349 20.71 11.57 15.13
CA ASP A 349 21.93 11.68 15.92
C ASP A 349 23.17 11.03 15.25
N ALA A 350 23.00 10.41 14.08
CA ALA A 350 24.12 9.85 13.34
C ALA A 350 25.00 10.97 12.77
N PRO A 351 26.33 10.95 13.00
CA PRO A 351 27.21 11.96 12.46
C PRO A 351 27.11 12.01 10.95
N SER A 352 26.87 13.19 10.40
CA SER A 352 26.70 13.49 8.97
C SER A 352 28.01 13.37 8.17
N GLU A 353 28.71 12.26 8.28
CA GLU A 353 29.88 11.93 7.48
C GLU A 353 29.86 10.44 7.10
N VAL A 354 29.12 10.11 6.06
CA VAL A 354 29.53 9.02 5.19
C VAL A 354 29.93 9.66 3.87
N GLU A 355 31.23 9.97 3.72
CA GLU A 355 31.84 10.00 2.40
C GLU A 355 31.43 8.70 1.71
N LEU A 356 30.69 8.83 0.62
CA LEU A 356 30.42 7.74 -0.32
C LEU A 356 31.76 7.27 -0.90
N THR A 357 32.50 6.47 -0.15
CA THR A 357 33.52 5.62 -0.73
C THR A 357 32.74 4.54 -1.50
N ASP A 358 33.01 4.50 -2.78
CA ASP A 358 32.63 3.48 -3.76
C ASP A 358 33.14 2.09 -3.31
N GLN A 359 32.50 1.49 -2.28
CA GLN A 359 32.76 0.14 -1.86
C GLN A 359 31.42 -0.56 -1.66
N ALA A 360 31.17 -1.46 -2.57
CA ALA A 360 30.23 -2.56 -2.60
C ALA A 360 29.21 -2.61 -1.45
N ALA A 361 27.93 -2.51 -1.82
CA ALA A 361 26.85 -3.01 -0.98
C ALA A 361 27.19 -4.44 -0.50
N PRO A 362 26.94 -4.79 0.76
CA PRO A 362 27.18 -6.16 1.22
C PRO A 362 26.31 -7.11 0.38
N GLU A 363 26.94 -8.07 -0.28
CA GLU A 363 26.28 -9.10 -1.08
C GLU A 363 25.31 -9.98 -0.27
N GLU A 364 25.29 -9.85 1.05
CA GLU A 364 24.43 -10.63 1.95
C GLU A 364 22.97 -10.18 2.02
N PHE A 365 22.61 -8.97 1.55
CA PHE A 365 21.21 -8.51 1.60
C PHE A 365 20.34 -9.09 0.47
N ASP A 366 20.94 -9.53 -0.63
CA ASP A 366 20.21 -10.07 -1.79
C ASP A 366 19.74 -11.51 -1.59
N GLU A 367 20.35 -12.28 -0.68
CA GLU A 367 19.91 -13.66 -0.40
C GLU A 367 18.66 -13.74 0.49
N LEU A 368 18.39 -12.73 1.30
CA LEU A 368 17.20 -12.68 2.18
C LEU A 368 15.88 -12.43 1.42
N TYR A 369 15.97 -11.93 0.20
CA TYR A 369 14.82 -11.62 -0.65
C TYR A 369 14.92 -12.33 -2.01
N ALA A 370 15.30 -13.61 -2.03
CA ALA A 370 15.38 -14.40 -3.24
C ALA A 370 14.10 -14.26 -4.07
N ILE A 371 14.23 -13.57 -5.18
CA ILE A 371 13.18 -13.47 -6.19
C ILE A 371 13.00 -14.88 -6.74
N ASP A 372 11.86 -15.51 -6.46
CA ASP A 372 11.44 -16.71 -7.18
C ASP A 372 11.18 -16.31 -8.63
N GLY A 373 12.18 -16.54 -9.46
CA GLY A 373 12.20 -16.20 -10.88
C GLY A 373 11.25 -17.03 -11.75
N SER A 374 10.39 -17.86 -11.16
CA SER A 374 9.46 -18.73 -11.92
C SER A 374 8.18 -18.02 -12.39
N ALA A 375 8.00 -16.73 -12.08
CA ALA A 375 6.80 -15.97 -12.43
C ALA A 375 7.02 -14.89 -13.51
N MET A 376 8.16 -14.87 -14.19
CA MET A 376 8.35 -14.00 -15.35
C MET A 376 8.15 -14.85 -16.61
N LEU A 377 7.02 -14.67 -17.23
CA LEU A 377 6.71 -14.73 -18.66
C LEU A 377 5.24 -15.11 -18.82
N ASP A 378 4.36 -14.14 -18.77
CA ASP A 378 3.14 -14.20 -19.55
C ASP A 378 2.79 -12.73 -19.91
N ASP A 379 3.42 -12.26 -20.97
CA ASP A 379 2.94 -11.13 -21.75
C ASP A 379 1.64 -11.55 -22.43
N ASP A 380 0.55 -11.04 -21.98
CA ASP A 380 -0.75 -11.15 -22.63
C ASP A 380 -0.89 -10.00 -23.64
N ASP A 381 -0.53 -10.27 -24.89
CA ASP A 381 -1.16 -9.68 -26.07
C ASP A 381 -2.41 -10.54 -26.40
N GLU A 382 -3.61 -10.07 -25.99
CA GLU A 382 -4.88 -10.10 -26.75
C GLU A 382 -6.02 -9.48 -25.92
#